data_9224cbd923d872333cdda28cae6030a0
#
_entry.id   9224cbd923d872333cdda28cae6030a0
#
_cell.length_a   1.000
_cell.length_b   1.000
_cell.length_c   1.000
_cell.angle_alpha   90.00
_cell.angle_beta   90.00
_cell.angle_gamma   90.00
#
_symmetry.space_group_name_H-M   'P 1'
#
loop_
_entity.id
_entity.type
_entity.pdbx_description
1 polymer ?
#
loop_
_entity_poly.entity_id
_entity_poly.type
_entity_poly.pdbx_seq_one_letter_code
_entity_poly.pdbx_strand_id
1 'polypeptide(L)'
;KLSSGTEIARKAHEYEERERNEANCKRNGYILFVCKVCGDEKREVLPKTDHQHTEIRNKVEATCTDEGYTGDTYCTDCGEKLSDGKKIPATGHIHIGYLGKKEATCENDGYTGDAYCKDCGITLKIGKNIPALGHTWEKKSVISPTYTKKGTITYICKRCKEKKAVTTKKLAYPKVGTRYTVSGSTYKVTKAGAEVMVYKTSKVARSVIIPATIKAKGITYKVTAIGTKA
;
A
#
# COMPACT_ATOMS: atom_id res chain seq x y z
N LYS A 1 -117.13 -11.51 -31.00
CA LYS A 1 -116.06 -12.31 -30.50
C LYS A 1 -114.84 -11.83 -31.24
N LEU A 2 -113.95 -11.16 -30.51
CA LEU A 2 -112.60 -10.82 -31.04
C LEU A 2 -111.75 -12.04 -30.94
N SER A 3 -111.21 -12.44 -32.10
CA SER A 3 -110.24 -13.58 -32.18
C SER A 3 -108.92 -13.19 -31.50
N SER A 4 -108.45 -14.02 -30.63
CA SER A 4 -107.14 -13.88 -30.00
C SER A 4 -106.02 -13.77 -31.06
N GLY A 5 -105.38 -12.61 -31.16
CA GLY A 5 -104.23 -12.46 -32.05
C GLY A 5 -103.10 -13.37 -31.63
N THR A 6 -102.51 -14.03 -32.60
CA THR A 6 -101.33 -14.87 -32.39
C THR A 6 -100.16 -13.99 -32.16
N GLU A 7 -99.46 -14.13 -31.02
CA GLU A 7 -98.21 -13.42 -30.78
C GLU A 7 -97.19 -13.90 -31.81
N ILE A 8 -96.66 -12.97 -32.62
CA ILE A 8 -95.55 -13.24 -33.53
C ILE A 8 -94.28 -12.98 -32.73
N ALA A 9 -93.55 -14.07 -32.48
CA ALA A 9 -92.24 -13.95 -31.83
C ALA A 9 -91.32 -13.03 -32.64
N ARG A 10 -90.74 -12.00 -31.96
CA ARG A 10 -89.78 -11.14 -32.59
C ARG A 10 -88.53 -11.96 -32.95
N LYS A 11 -88.04 -11.82 -34.17
CA LYS A 11 -86.77 -12.44 -34.58
C LYS A 11 -85.61 -11.86 -33.84
N ALA A 12 -84.68 -12.67 -33.42
CA ALA A 12 -83.43 -12.18 -32.80
C ALA A 12 -82.67 -11.36 -33.82
N HIS A 13 -81.97 -10.32 -33.33
CA HIS A 13 -81.13 -9.49 -34.19
C HIS A 13 -79.89 -10.28 -34.62
N GLU A 14 -79.57 -10.20 -35.90
CA GLU A 14 -78.31 -10.72 -36.48
C GLU A 14 -77.34 -9.55 -36.68
N TYR A 15 -76.41 -9.35 -35.70
CA TYR A 15 -75.45 -8.26 -35.74
C TYR A 15 -74.25 -8.69 -36.54
N GLU A 16 -73.72 -7.75 -37.37
CA GLU A 16 -72.43 -7.87 -38.02
C GLU A 16 -71.57 -6.68 -37.60
N GLU A 17 -70.28 -6.88 -37.50
CA GLU A 17 -69.28 -5.81 -37.25
C GLU A 17 -69.27 -4.89 -38.47
N ARG A 18 -69.52 -3.60 -38.24
CA ARG A 18 -69.52 -2.58 -39.29
C ARG A 18 -68.30 -1.67 -39.21
N GLU A 19 -67.89 -1.35 -37.99
CA GLU A 19 -66.77 -0.45 -37.74
C GLU A 19 -66.05 -0.89 -36.48
N ARG A 20 -64.69 -0.87 -36.52
CA ARG A 20 -63.86 -1.12 -35.38
C ARG A 20 -62.89 0.04 -35.23
N ASN A 21 -62.84 0.60 -34.03
CA ASN A 21 -61.82 1.55 -33.63
C ASN A 21 -61.01 0.94 -32.45
N GLU A 22 -59.78 0.62 -32.68
CA GLU A 22 -58.94 -0.03 -31.67
C GLU A 22 -58.66 0.89 -30.48
N ALA A 23 -58.68 0.32 -29.30
CA ALA A 23 -58.25 0.98 -28.08
C ALA A 23 -56.76 1.22 -28.10
N ASN A 24 -56.35 2.27 -27.43
CA ASN A 24 -54.94 2.49 -27.09
C ASN A 24 -54.82 2.91 -25.61
N CYS A 25 -53.62 3.09 -25.13
CA CYS A 25 -53.41 3.47 -23.73
C CYS A 25 -53.99 4.84 -23.33
N LYS A 26 -54.36 5.71 -24.31
CA LYS A 26 -54.93 7.06 -24.07
C LYS A 26 -56.46 7.10 -24.13
N ARG A 27 -57.08 6.24 -24.97
CA ARG A 27 -58.50 6.24 -25.23
C ARG A 27 -59.09 4.85 -25.39
N ASN A 28 -60.32 4.68 -24.98
CA ASN A 28 -61.10 3.48 -25.29
C ASN A 28 -61.33 3.35 -26.81
N GLY A 29 -61.33 2.15 -27.30
CA GLY A 29 -61.81 1.80 -28.61
C GLY A 29 -63.31 1.44 -28.58
N TYR A 30 -63.86 1.07 -29.74
CA TYR A 30 -65.20 0.54 -29.81
C TYR A 30 -65.35 -0.35 -31.03
N ILE A 31 -66.37 -1.25 -30.97
CA ILE A 31 -66.86 -2.00 -32.09
C ILE A 31 -68.31 -1.61 -32.31
N LEU A 32 -68.68 -1.16 -33.51
CA LEU A 32 -70.03 -0.88 -33.90
C LEU A 32 -70.59 -2.08 -34.65
N PHE A 33 -71.63 -2.67 -34.11
CA PHE A 33 -72.38 -3.76 -34.72
C PHE A 33 -73.69 -3.18 -35.26
N VAL A 34 -74.13 -3.65 -36.45
CA VAL A 34 -75.37 -3.25 -37.08
C VAL A 34 -76.19 -4.53 -37.44
N CYS A 35 -77.45 -4.53 -37.10
CA CYS A 35 -78.35 -5.64 -37.44
C CYS A 35 -78.59 -5.62 -38.95
N LYS A 36 -78.35 -6.73 -39.62
CA LYS A 36 -78.58 -6.96 -41.06
C LYS A 36 -80.03 -6.78 -41.48
N VAL A 37 -80.96 -7.00 -40.56
CA VAL A 37 -82.36 -7.03 -40.88
C VAL A 37 -83.06 -5.70 -40.62
N CYS A 38 -82.76 -5.04 -39.53
CA CYS A 38 -83.51 -3.85 -39.12
C CYS A 38 -82.63 -2.60 -38.98
N GLY A 39 -81.29 -2.69 -39.14
CA GLY A 39 -80.39 -1.56 -39.01
C GLY A 39 -80.14 -1.13 -37.60
N ASP A 40 -80.62 -1.85 -36.58
CA ASP A 40 -80.36 -1.53 -35.17
C ASP A 40 -78.83 -1.52 -34.86
N GLU A 41 -78.35 -0.53 -34.11
CA GLU A 41 -76.95 -0.36 -33.83
C GLU A 41 -76.67 -0.69 -32.35
N LYS A 42 -75.62 -1.53 -32.16
CA LYS A 42 -75.08 -1.87 -30.86
C LYS A 42 -73.60 -1.49 -30.83
N ARG A 43 -73.18 -0.68 -29.85
CA ARG A 43 -71.79 -0.30 -29.67
C ARG A 43 -71.21 -1.02 -28.46
N GLU A 44 -70.09 -1.71 -28.68
CA GLU A 44 -69.32 -2.36 -27.62
C GLU A 44 -68.05 -1.56 -27.40
N VAL A 45 -67.75 -1.21 -26.16
CA VAL A 45 -66.56 -0.42 -25.80
C VAL A 45 -65.40 -1.35 -25.56
N LEU A 46 -64.28 -1.08 -26.25
CA LEU A 46 -63.00 -1.72 -25.98
C LEU A 46 -62.26 -0.87 -24.95
N PRO A 47 -61.92 -1.41 -23.77
CA PRO A 47 -61.22 -0.63 -22.72
C PRO A 47 -59.85 -0.22 -23.23
N LYS A 48 -59.30 0.89 -22.60
CA LYS A 48 -57.91 1.32 -22.83
C LYS A 48 -56.95 0.18 -22.63
N THR A 49 -55.89 0.16 -23.40
CA THR A 49 -54.79 -0.78 -23.21
C THR A 49 -53.83 -0.27 -22.14
N ASP A 50 -53.06 -1.19 -21.54
CA ASP A 50 -52.00 -0.84 -20.62
C ASP A 50 -50.83 -0.12 -21.33
N HIS A 51 -50.04 0.62 -20.55
CA HIS A 51 -48.81 1.29 -21.02
C HIS A 51 -47.66 0.28 -21.11
N GLN A 52 -47.57 -0.45 -22.21
CA GLN A 52 -46.58 -1.53 -22.39
C GLN A 52 -45.21 -1.05 -22.83
N HIS A 53 -45.16 0.03 -23.63
CA HIS A 53 -43.90 0.60 -24.11
C HIS A 53 -43.51 1.80 -23.25
N THR A 54 -42.39 1.67 -22.52
CA THR A 54 -41.95 2.70 -21.61
C THR A 54 -40.51 3.08 -21.85
N GLU A 55 -40.17 4.34 -21.55
CA GLU A 55 -38.79 4.85 -21.54
C GLU A 55 -38.50 5.63 -20.28
N ILE A 56 -37.21 5.68 -19.91
CA ILE A 56 -36.76 6.47 -18.78
C ILE A 56 -36.20 7.80 -19.33
N ARG A 57 -36.67 8.94 -18.80
CA ARG A 57 -36.19 10.28 -19.13
C ARG A 57 -35.56 10.95 -17.91
N ASN A 58 -34.68 11.93 -18.14
CA ASN A 58 -34.04 12.75 -17.10
C ASN A 58 -33.21 11.94 -16.10
N LYS A 59 -32.67 10.77 -16.48
CA LYS A 59 -31.74 10.01 -15.67
C LYS A 59 -30.44 10.80 -15.51
N VAL A 60 -29.93 10.89 -14.26
CA VAL A 60 -28.66 11.51 -13.92
C VAL A 60 -27.90 10.54 -13.02
N GLU A 61 -26.67 10.22 -13.40
CA GLU A 61 -25.81 9.36 -12.57
C GLU A 61 -25.30 10.18 -11.36
N ALA A 62 -25.22 9.54 -10.17
CA ALA A 62 -24.61 10.15 -9.01
C ALA A 62 -23.10 10.25 -9.18
N THR A 63 -22.52 11.35 -8.70
CA THR A 63 -21.07 11.55 -8.62
C THR A 63 -20.59 11.39 -7.17
N CYS A 64 -19.29 11.64 -6.94
CA CYS A 64 -18.76 11.64 -5.57
C CYS A 64 -19.42 12.70 -4.68
N THR A 65 -19.87 13.82 -5.26
CA THR A 65 -20.39 15.01 -4.54
C THR A 65 -21.85 15.28 -4.80
N ASP A 66 -22.33 14.90 -5.99
CA ASP A 66 -23.66 15.28 -6.43
C ASP A 66 -24.60 14.08 -6.44
N GLU A 67 -25.85 14.33 -6.01
CA GLU A 67 -26.91 13.35 -6.10
C GLU A 67 -27.25 13.03 -7.54
N GLY A 68 -27.53 11.79 -7.83
CA GLY A 68 -28.10 11.35 -9.10
C GLY A 68 -29.62 11.25 -9.04
N TYR A 69 -30.21 10.81 -10.14
CA TYR A 69 -31.65 10.60 -10.31
C TYR A 69 -31.91 9.38 -11.20
N THR A 70 -32.82 8.49 -10.78
CA THR A 70 -33.12 7.28 -11.59
C THR A 70 -33.86 7.59 -12.88
N GLY A 71 -34.38 8.79 -13.04
CA GLY A 71 -35.22 9.21 -14.15
C GLY A 71 -36.68 8.88 -13.97
N ASP A 72 -37.51 9.64 -14.67
CA ASP A 72 -38.95 9.44 -14.71
C ASP A 72 -39.33 8.43 -15.80
N THR A 73 -40.34 7.62 -15.56
CA THR A 73 -40.84 6.65 -16.57
C THR A 73 -41.98 7.27 -17.35
N TYR A 74 -41.88 7.26 -18.67
CA TYR A 74 -42.89 7.75 -19.61
C TYR A 74 -43.35 6.64 -20.54
N CYS A 75 -44.62 6.67 -20.94
CA CYS A 75 -45.10 5.84 -22.02
C CYS A 75 -44.65 6.41 -23.38
N THR A 76 -44.01 5.60 -24.22
CA THR A 76 -43.56 6.05 -25.53
C THR A 76 -44.72 6.24 -26.51
N ASP A 77 -45.85 5.52 -26.32
CA ASP A 77 -46.98 5.58 -27.23
C ASP A 77 -47.87 6.82 -27.00
N CYS A 78 -48.01 7.27 -25.77
CA CYS A 78 -48.89 8.40 -25.44
C CYS A 78 -48.17 9.59 -24.80
N GLY A 79 -46.90 9.46 -24.41
CA GLY A 79 -46.11 10.51 -23.78
C GLY A 79 -46.46 10.77 -22.31
N GLU A 80 -47.36 10.01 -21.71
CA GLU A 80 -47.80 10.18 -20.31
C GLU A 80 -46.68 9.77 -19.35
N LYS A 81 -46.46 10.58 -18.30
CA LYS A 81 -45.59 10.25 -17.18
C LYS A 81 -46.23 9.21 -16.29
N LEU A 82 -45.65 8.02 -16.18
CA LEU A 82 -46.20 6.91 -15.42
C LEU A 82 -45.71 6.87 -13.98
N SER A 83 -44.47 7.28 -13.76
CA SER A 83 -43.91 7.36 -12.41
C SER A 83 -42.76 8.37 -12.32
N ASP A 84 -42.57 8.92 -11.13
CA ASP A 84 -41.42 9.72 -10.77
C ASP A 84 -40.22 8.81 -10.48
N GLY A 85 -39.04 9.27 -10.85
CA GLY A 85 -37.80 8.67 -10.44
C GLY A 85 -37.50 8.90 -8.95
N LYS A 86 -36.36 8.40 -8.52
CA LYS A 86 -35.86 8.55 -7.15
C LYS A 86 -34.49 9.20 -7.17
N LYS A 87 -34.18 9.98 -6.16
CA LYS A 87 -32.83 10.47 -5.93
C LYS A 87 -31.88 9.33 -5.63
N ILE A 88 -30.69 9.37 -6.19
CA ILE A 88 -29.58 8.50 -5.91
C ILE A 88 -28.60 9.29 -5.07
N PRO A 89 -28.29 8.91 -3.82
CA PRO A 89 -27.32 9.63 -3.00
C PRO A 89 -25.96 9.74 -3.69
N ALA A 90 -25.22 10.84 -3.46
CA ALA A 90 -23.83 10.96 -3.87
C ALA A 90 -23.01 9.77 -3.35
N THR A 91 -22.11 9.27 -4.17
CA THR A 91 -21.33 8.03 -3.84
C THR A 91 -20.27 8.27 -2.77
N GLY A 92 -19.91 9.53 -2.51
CA GLY A 92 -18.82 9.89 -1.62
C GLY A 92 -17.45 9.53 -2.22
N HIS A 93 -16.41 9.76 -1.43
CA HIS A 93 -15.03 9.45 -1.83
C HIS A 93 -14.58 8.12 -1.22
N ILE A 94 -15.11 7.00 -1.71
CA ILE A 94 -14.88 5.67 -1.14
C ILE A 94 -13.64 4.95 -1.74
N HIS A 95 -13.27 5.26 -2.97
CA HIS A 95 -12.10 4.67 -3.63
C HIS A 95 -10.87 5.56 -3.45
N ILE A 96 -10.11 5.33 -2.38
CA ILE A 96 -8.94 6.14 -2.04
C ILE A 96 -7.67 5.55 -2.66
N GLY A 97 -6.87 6.43 -3.27
CA GLY A 97 -5.49 6.18 -3.70
C GLY A 97 -4.49 7.03 -2.90
N TYR A 98 -3.18 6.72 -3.04
CA TYR A 98 -2.11 7.50 -2.42
C TYR A 98 -1.09 7.91 -3.48
N LEU A 99 -0.93 9.22 -3.68
CA LEU A 99 0.04 9.78 -4.63
C LEU A 99 1.36 10.07 -3.93
N GLY A 100 2.48 9.71 -4.55
CA GLY A 100 3.82 9.99 -4.04
C GLY A 100 4.22 9.18 -2.80
N LYS A 101 3.47 8.15 -2.41
CA LYS A 101 3.85 7.29 -1.28
C LYS A 101 5.24 6.71 -1.47
N LYS A 102 6.09 6.86 -0.46
CA LYS A 102 7.48 6.40 -0.46
C LYS A 102 7.86 5.93 0.93
N GLU A 103 8.46 4.77 1.04
CA GLU A 103 8.96 4.25 2.30
C GLU A 103 10.26 4.97 2.72
N ALA A 104 10.43 5.22 4.02
CA ALA A 104 11.67 5.75 4.54
C ALA A 104 12.79 4.70 4.48
N THR A 105 13.98 5.12 4.10
CA THR A 105 15.20 4.29 4.13
C THR A 105 16.09 4.67 5.31
N CYS A 106 17.29 4.09 5.40
CA CYS A 106 18.25 4.50 6.43
C CYS A 106 18.72 5.96 6.24
N GLU A 107 18.76 6.45 5.01
CA GLU A 107 19.34 7.75 4.67
C GLU A 107 18.32 8.76 4.15
N ASN A 108 17.25 8.28 3.54
CA ASN A 108 16.26 9.13 2.92
C ASN A 108 14.93 9.06 3.64
N ASP A 109 14.31 10.21 3.77
CA ASP A 109 12.95 10.34 4.26
C ASP A 109 11.97 9.61 3.34
N GLY A 110 10.93 9.08 3.91
CA GLY A 110 9.76 8.57 3.25
C GLY A 110 8.63 9.61 3.20
N TYR A 111 7.50 9.21 2.63
CA TYR A 111 6.30 10.01 2.54
C TYR A 111 5.06 9.12 2.61
N THR A 112 4.04 9.50 3.39
CA THR A 112 2.82 8.69 3.51
C THR A 112 1.96 8.70 2.24
N GLY A 113 2.21 9.64 1.34
CA GLY A 113 1.42 9.89 0.14
C GLY A 113 0.20 10.77 0.40
N ASP A 114 -0.19 11.57 -0.61
CA ASP A 114 -1.41 12.35 -0.59
C ASP A 114 -2.60 11.43 -0.88
N ALA A 115 -3.58 11.38 0.02
CA ALA A 115 -4.79 10.63 -0.20
C ALA A 115 -5.69 11.36 -1.21
N TYR A 116 -6.07 10.70 -2.29
CA TYR A 116 -6.95 11.24 -3.33
C TYR A 116 -8.05 10.27 -3.69
N CYS A 117 -9.18 10.79 -4.14
CA CYS A 117 -10.26 9.96 -4.69
C CYS A 117 -9.90 9.52 -6.10
N LYS A 118 -9.94 8.22 -6.37
CA LYS A 118 -9.67 7.65 -7.70
C LYS A 118 -10.73 7.98 -8.72
N ASP A 119 -11.97 8.21 -8.28
CA ASP A 119 -13.11 8.43 -9.16
C ASP A 119 -13.17 9.87 -9.68
N CYS A 120 -12.88 10.86 -8.83
CA CYS A 120 -12.96 12.28 -9.19
C CYS A 120 -11.61 13.02 -9.17
N GLY A 121 -10.53 12.39 -8.71
CA GLY A 121 -9.18 12.98 -8.68
C GLY A 121 -8.91 13.99 -7.56
N ILE A 122 -9.91 14.35 -6.75
CA ILE A 122 -9.74 15.35 -5.68
C ILE A 122 -8.81 14.83 -4.59
N THR A 123 -7.85 15.66 -4.17
CA THR A 123 -7.00 15.38 -3.01
C THR A 123 -7.81 15.57 -1.73
N LEU A 124 -7.92 14.50 -0.94
CA LEU A 124 -8.68 14.46 0.29
C LEU A 124 -7.83 14.83 1.51
N LYS A 125 -6.53 14.48 1.46
CA LYS A 125 -5.60 14.73 2.57
C LYS A 125 -4.17 14.75 2.06
N ILE A 126 -3.41 15.76 2.47
CA ILE A 126 -1.96 15.84 2.22
C ILE A 126 -1.24 14.84 3.11
N GLY A 127 -0.29 14.14 2.53
CA GLY A 127 0.58 13.20 3.23
C GLY A 127 1.51 13.86 4.23
N LYS A 128 2.26 13.05 4.94
CA LYS A 128 3.26 13.51 5.92
C LYS A 128 4.62 12.94 5.59
N ASN A 129 5.66 13.71 5.86
CA ASN A 129 7.03 13.23 5.80
C ASN A 129 7.28 12.16 6.87
N ILE A 130 7.99 11.10 6.51
CA ILE A 130 8.44 10.03 7.40
C ILE A 130 9.94 10.19 7.52
N PRO A 131 10.49 10.57 8.69
CA PRO A 131 11.93 10.77 8.84
C PRO A 131 12.73 9.51 8.46
N ALA A 132 13.95 9.72 7.94
CA ALA A 132 14.89 8.66 7.65
C ALA A 132 15.14 7.80 8.90
N LEU A 133 15.22 6.49 8.71
CA LEU A 133 15.28 5.51 9.81
C LEU A 133 16.64 5.51 10.53
N GLY A 134 17.66 6.15 9.95
CA GLY A 134 19.03 6.08 10.41
C GLY A 134 19.63 4.66 10.29
N HIS A 135 20.92 4.55 10.65
CA HIS A 135 21.62 3.28 10.64
C HIS A 135 21.64 2.63 12.02
N THR A 136 21.28 1.36 12.10
CA THR A 136 21.50 0.52 13.30
C THR A 136 22.74 -0.33 13.07
N TRP A 137 23.89 0.16 13.59
CA TRP A 137 25.18 -0.47 13.39
C TRP A 137 25.40 -1.68 14.30
N GLU A 138 25.85 -2.78 13.72
CA GLU A 138 26.31 -3.97 14.40
C GLU A 138 27.79 -4.20 14.08
N LYS A 139 28.59 -4.56 15.10
CA LYS A 139 30.01 -4.90 14.91
C LYS A 139 30.12 -6.19 14.12
N LYS A 140 30.78 -6.13 12.95
CA LYS A 140 30.95 -7.29 12.05
C LYS A 140 32.31 -7.96 12.27
N SER A 141 33.40 -7.17 12.35
CA SER A 141 34.76 -7.69 12.50
C SER A 141 35.66 -6.69 13.20
N VAL A 142 36.72 -7.22 13.80
CA VAL A 142 37.77 -6.44 14.48
C VAL A 142 39.11 -6.92 14.00
N ILE A 143 39.92 -6.01 13.48
CA ILE A 143 41.34 -6.19 13.26
C ILE A 143 42.04 -5.45 14.40
N SER A 144 42.68 -6.21 15.32
CA SER A 144 43.35 -5.62 16.46
C SER A 144 44.55 -4.77 16.03
N PRO A 145 44.81 -3.63 16.69
CA PRO A 145 46.00 -2.83 16.42
C PRO A 145 47.27 -3.59 16.84
N THR A 146 48.32 -3.28 16.17
CA THR A 146 49.68 -3.73 16.56
C THR A 146 50.52 -2.47 16.91
N TYR A 147 51.77 -2.66 17.29
CA TYR A 147 52.67 -1.54 17.54
C TYR A 147 53.04 -0.77 16.24
N THR A 148 52.90 -1.42 15.09
CA THR A 148 53.25 -0.83 13.79
C THR A 148 52.06 -0.47 12.94
N LYS A 149 50.92 -1.16 13.12
CA LYS A 149 49.69 -0.98 12.32
C LYS A 149 48.51 -0.57 13.21
N LYS A 150 47.69 0.33 12.68
CA LYS A 150 46.38 0.66 13.28
C LYS A 150 45.45 -0.52 13.19
N GLY A 151 44.57 -0.71 14.14
CA GLY A 151 43.46 -1.65 14.03
C GLY A 151 42.28 -1.07 13.25
N THR A 152 41.29 -1.90 12.94
CA THR A 152 40.05 -1.50 12.26
C THR A 152 38.89 -2.26 12.86
N ILE A 153 37.81 -1.56 13.16
CA ILE A 153 36.52 -2.13 13.53
C ILE A 153 35.56 -1.88 12.38
N THR A 154 35.03 -2.95 11.81
CA THR A 154 34.03 -2.84 10.74
C THR A 154 32.65 -3.08 11.34
N TYR A 155 31.75 -2.18 11.06
CA TYR A 155 30.33 -2.26 11.39
C TYR A 155 29.52 -2.48 10.13
N ILE A 156 28.36 -3.13 10.27
CA ILE A 156 27.38 -3.31 9.20
C ILE A 156 26.01 -2.84 9.71
N CYS A 157 25.28 -2.10 8.88
CA CYS A 157 23.91 -1.75 9.21
C CYS A 157 23.00 -2.96 9.13
N LYS A 158 22.19 -3.21 10.16
CA LYS A 158 21.24 -4.34 10.17
C LYS A 158 20.21 -4.27 9.06
N ARG A 159 19.79 -3.05 8.66
CA ARG A 159 18.76 -2.81 7.65
C ARG A 159 19.30 -2.79 6.23
N CYS A 160 20.12 -1.79 5.91
CA CYS A 160 20.60 -1.55 4.53
C CYS A 160 21.90 -2.31 4.16
N LYS A 161 22.53 -2.99 5.14
CA LYS A 161 23.78 -3.74 4.95
C LYS A 161 25.01 -2.87 4.59
N GLU A 162 24.87 -1.57 4.68
CA GLU A 162 25.99 -0.65 4.50
C GLU A 162 27.09 -0.92 5.52
N LYS A 163 28.36 -0.67 5.13
CA LYS A 163 29.54 -0.93 5.97
C LYS A 163 30.20 0.38 6.38
N LYS A 164 30.55 0.49 7.67
CA LYS A 164 31.32 1.58 8.25
C LYS A 164 32.58 1.03 8.91
N ALA A 165 33.74 1.53 8.53
CA ALA A 165 35.01 1.16 9.14
C ALA A 165 35.54 2.30 10.03
N VAL A 166 35.92 1.95 11.24
CA VAL A 166 36.53 2.86 12.19
C VAL A 166 37.94 2.37 12.51
N THR A 167 38.95 3.21 12.27
CA THR A 167 40.34 2.89 12.58
C THR A 167 40.64 3.18 14.02
N THR A 168 41.36 2.29 14.69
CA THR A 168 41.87 2.48 16.06
C THR A 168 43.35 2.93 16.06
N LYS A 169 43.78 3.50 17.17
CA LYS A 169 45.18 3.87 17.33
C LYS A 169 46.09 2.64 17.38
N LYS A 170 47.33 2.75 16.97
CA LYS A 170 48.37 1.75 17.20
C LYS A 170 48.55 1.48 18.68
N LEU A 171 49.05 0.31 19.06
CA LEU A 171 49.45 0.03 20.42
C LEU A 171 50.64 0.97 20.80
N ALA A 172 50.62 1.46 22.01
CA ALA A 172 51.76 2.20 22.54
C ALA A 172 52.86 1.19 22.93
N TYR A 173 54.08 1.51 22.54
CA TYR A 173 55.23 0.70 22.99
C TYR A 173 55.37 0.70 24.49
N PRO A 174 55.81 -0.42 25.10
CA PRO A 174 56.11 -0.47 26.51
C PRO A 174 57.13 0.62 26.91
N LYS A 175 56.81 1.27 28.04
CA LYS A 175 57.68 2.35 28.55
C LYS A 175 59.06 1.85 28.91
N VAL A 176 60.06 2.70 28.79
CA VAL A 176 61.42 2.49 29.35
C VAL A 176 61.26 2.13 30.83
N GLY A 177 62.02 1.13 31.27
CA GLY A 177 61.92 0.60 32.63
C GLY A 177 60.98 -0.63 32.77
N THR A 178 60.11 -0.93 31.79
CA THR A 178 59.28 -2.13 31.78
C THR A 178 60.19 -3.39 31.81
N ARG A 179 59.77 -4.39 32.61
CA ARG A 179 60.56 -5.62 32.76
C ARG A 179 59.82 -6.83 32.16
N TYR A 180 60.59 -7.72 31.56
CA TYR A 180 60.14 -9.00 31.02
C TYR A 180 61.00 -10.14 31.47
N THR A 181 60.43 -11.26 31.85
CA THR A 181 61.15 -12.48 32.10
C THR A 181 61.02 -13.40 30.89
N VAL A 182 62.16 -13.75 30.30
CA VAL A 182 62.26 -14.63 29.15
C VAL A 182 63.37 -15.66 29.44
N SER A 183 63.05 -16.95 29.32
CA SER A 183 64.00 -18.06 29.56
C SER A 183 64.77 -17.92 30.92
N GLY A 184 64.04 -17.56 31.99
CA GLY A 184 64.57 -17.43 33.34
C GLY A 184 65.37 -16.15 33.65
N SER A 185 65.65 -15.34 32.65
CA SER A 185 66.33 -14.04 32.82
C SER A 185 65.35 -12.88 32.71
N THR A 186 65.55 -11.85 33.51
CA THR A 186 64.74 -10.61 33.48
C THR A 186 65.43 -9.55 32.66
N TYR A 187 64.71 -8.99 31.69
CA TYR A 187 65.16 -7.90 30.81
C TYR A 187 64.41 -6.62 31.15
N LYS A 188 65.09 -5.50 31.12
CA LYS A 188 64.49 -4.15 31.33
C LYS A 188 64.57 -3.35 30.05
N VAL A 189 63.46 -2.77 29.59
CA VAL A 189 63.36 -1.91 28.42
C VAL A 189 64.27 -0.67 28.63
N THR A 190 65.19 -0.42 27.74
CA THR A 190 66.08 0.74 27.69
C THR A 190 65.65 1.70 26.60
N LYS A 191 65.10 1.20 25.49
CA LYS A 191 64.52 2.00 24.42
C LYS A 191 63.18 1.40 23.98
N ALA A 192 62.09 2.21 24.06
CA ALA A 192 60.77 1.75 23.77
C ALA A 192 60.65 1.12 22.39
N GLY A 193 60.19 -0.13 22.34
CA GLY A 193 59.96 -0.89 21.11
C GLY A 193 61.23 -1.39 20.40
N ALA A 194 62.43 -1.15 20.94
CA ALA A 194 63.68 -1.47 20.27
C ALA A 194 64.69 -2.23 21.11
N GLU A 195 65.02 -1.76 22.33
CA GLU A 195 66.16 -2.25 23.07
C GLU A 195 65.83 -2.61 24.52
N VAL A 196 66.56 -3.61 25.01
CA VAL A 196 66.50 -4.04 26.43
C VAL A 196 67.90 -4.27 26.95
N MET A 197 68.03 -4.16 28.28
CA MET A 197 69.22 -4.63 29.00
C MET A 197 68.87 -5.88 29.81
N VAL A 198 69.82 -6.75 30.03
CA VAL A 198 69.71 -7.80 31.05
C VAL A 198 69.69 -7.15 32.40
N TYR A 199 68.62 -7.34 33.14
CA TYR A 199 68.44 -6.73 34.47
C TYR A 199 68.78 -7.71 35.59
N LYS A 200 68.44 -9.00 35.40
CA LYS A 200 68.71 -10.08 36.33
C LYS A 200 68.75 -11.44 35.61
N THR A 201 69.75 -12.23 35.89
CA THR A 201 69.86 -13.61 35.37
C THR A 201 69.28 -14.62 36.40
N SER A 202 69.11 -15.88 35.98
CA SER A 202 68.71 -16.96 36.89
C SER A 202 69.87 -17.22 37.85
N LYS A 203 69.53 -17.29 39.15
CA LYS A 203 70.54 -17.53 40.24
C LYS A 203 71.18 -18.95 40.25
N VAL A 204 70.71 -19.84 39.39
CA VAL A 204 71.08 -21.27 39.46
C VAL A 204 72.13 -21.71 38.43
N ALA A 205 72.45 -20.86 37.49
CA ALA A 205 73.35 -21.19 36.38
C ALA A 205 74.78 -20.68 36.60
N ARG A 206 75.78 -21.56 36.47
CA ARG A 206 77.23 -21.19 36.48
C ARG A 206 77.60 -20.35 35.28
N SER A 207 76.86 -20.41 34.17
CA SER A 207 77.04 -19.57 32.99
C SER A 207 75.66 -19.30 32.36
N VAL A 208 75.42 -18.11 31.83
CA VAL A 208 74.22 -17.69 31.16
C VAL A 208 74.57 -17.22 29.75
N ILE A 209 73.95 -17.82 28.75
CA ILE A 209 74.05 -17.32 27.39
C ILE A 209 73.00 -16.25 27.19
N ILE A 210 73.44 -15.01 26.91
CA ILE A 210 72.57 -13.89 26.67
C ILE A 210 72.30 -13.80 25.17
N PRO A 211 71.05 -13.97 24.73
CA PRO A 211 70.75 -13.90 23.29
C PRO A 211 70.86 -12.44 22.80
N ALA A 212 71.25 -12.27 21.55
CA ALA A 212 71.36 -10.95 20.91
C ALA A 212 70.00 -10.25 20.80
N THR A 213 68.88 -11.00 20.79
CA THR A 213 67.51 -10.51 20.76
C THR A 213 66.59 -11.35 21.66
N ILE A 214 65.52 -10.70 22.19
CA ILE A 214 64.44 -11.38 22.87
C ILE A 214 63.10 -11.01 22.25
N LYS A 215 62.13 -11.89 22.32
CA LYS A 215 60.71 -11.56 21.98
C LYS A 215 59.88 -11.45 23.23
N ALA A 216 59.23 -10.28 23.41
CA ALA A 216 58.33 -10.05 24.52
C ALA A 216 57.14 -9.23 24.04
N LYS A 217 55.86 -9.68 24.35
CA LYS A 217 54.60 -9.00 23.97
C LYS A 217 54.54 -8.68 22.45
N GLY A 218 55.04 -9.56 21.57
CA GLY A 218 55.00 -9.36 20.14
C GLY A 218 56.05 -8.38 19.57
N ILE A 219 56.99 -7.95 20.39
CA ILE A 219 58.10 -7.07 19.99
C ILE A 219 59.40 -7.87 20.09
N THR A 220 60.26 -7.76 19.05
CA THR A 220 61.63 -8.24 19.09
C THR A 220 62.54 -7.09 19.58
N TYR A 221 63.15 -7.25 20.73
CA TYR A 221 64.08 -6.29 21.34
C TYR A 221 65.52 -6.77 21.09
N LYS A 222 66.39 -5.82 20.78
CA LYS A 222 67.85 -6.07 20.76
C LYS A 222 68.35 -5.96 22.20
N VAL A 223 69.17 -6.91 22.63
CA VAL A 223 69.85 -6.84 23.92
C VAL A 223 71.13 -6.06 23.77
N THR A 224 71.23 -4.89 24.39
CA THR A 224 72.35 -3.93 24.15
C THR A 224 73.24 -3.70 25.37
N ALA A 225 72.79 -4.17 26.55
CA ALA A 225 73.55 -3.96 27.79
C ALA A 225 73.27 -5.07 28.81
N ILE A 226 74.19 -5.19 29.78
CA ILE A 226 74.05 -6.03 30.97
C ILE A 226 74.07 -5.10 32.17
N GLY A 227 73.05 -5.17 33.01
CA GLY A 227 72.93 -4.33 34.21
C GLY A 227 73.81 -4.85 35.34
N THR A 228 74.13 -3.93 36.25
CA THR A 228 74.98 -4.21 37.42
C THR A 228 74.37 -5.21 38.44
N LYS A 229 73.13 -5.63 38.28
CA LYS A 229 72.42 -6.63 39.09
C LYS A 229 72.14 -7.94 38.31
N ALA A 230 72.74 -8.08 37.15
CA ALA A 230 72.52 -9.25 36.27
C ALA A 230 73.34 -10.44 36.72
#